data_053f7e44a4cd8415a16b9f334c49e769
#
_entry.id   053f7e44a4cd8415a16b9f334c49e769
#
_cell.length_a   1.000
_cell.length_b   1.000
_cell.length_c   1.000
_cell.angle_alpha   90.00
_cell.angle_beta   90.00
_cell.angle_gamma   90.00
#
_symmetry.space_group_name_H-M   'P 1'
#
loop_
_entity.id
_entity.type
_entity.pdbx_description
1 polymer ?
#
loop_
_entity_poly.entity_id
_entity_poly.type
_entity_poly.pdbx_seq_one_letter_code
_entity_poly.pdbx_strand_id
1 'polypeptide(L)'
;MSLGGIILGNYLAEFGEDVKNKLKSAMLVSVCFDTFKGTESLEKEGLNRMLNRHLANCLIQSIKEVKQHFENSIWDLEHVFSSKTIKEFDERFTCRQFGYENYKEYYAHAKIAGKIDKIRIPVLALNAEDDPFSPGDSLPSEETKRSDFFAILTTKYGGHIGFMEGILPTRYHFSDRVFEQYARGIFQGKMEEF
;
A
#
# COMPACT_ATOMS: atom_id res chain seq x y z
N MET A 1 3.04 6.17 -0.45
CA MET A 1 2.87 5.52 0.85
C MET A 1 1.51 4.81 0.88
N SER A 2 1.33 3.75 1.64
CA SER A 2 0.09 2.99 1.80
C SER A 2 -0.57 2.67 0.45
N LEU A 3 -1.85 2.97 0.23
CA LEU A 3 -2.58 2.76 -1.02
C LEU A 3 -1.85 3.34 -2.25
N GLY A 4 -1.29 4.54 -2.14
CA GLY A 4 -0.49 5.14 -3.22
C GLY A 4 0.75 4.30 -3.56
N GLY A 5 1.29 3.57 -2.60
CA GLY A 5 2.36 2.59 -2.82
C GLY A 5 1.88 1.36 -3.58
N ILE A 6 0.66 0.88 -3.32
CA ILE A 6 0.05 -0.22 -4.09
C ILE A 6 -0.13 0.19 -5.55
N ILE A 7 -0.66 1.39 -5.78
CA ILE A 7 -0.86 1.94 -7.13
C ILE A 7 0.48 2.05 -7.87
N LEU A 8 1.48 2.67 -7.23
CA LEU A 8 2.81 2.82 -7.82
C LEU A 8 3.48 1.47 -8.07
N GLY A 9 3.43 0.54 -7.12
CA GLY A 9 4.01 -0.80 -7.27
C GLY A 9 3.43 -1.58 -8.44
N ASN A 10 2.11 -1.55 -8.61
CA ASN A 10 1.45 -2.16 -9.77
C ASN A 10 1.82 -1.45 -11.08
N TYR A 11 1.86 -0.12 -11.10
CA TYR A 11 2.31 0.65 -12.26
C TYR A 11 3.74 0.25 -12.69
N LEU A 12 4.66 0.15 -11.72
CA LEU A 12 6.03 -0.25 -11.98
C LEU A 12 6.15 -1.68 -12.52
N ALA A 13 5.30 -2.59 -12.05
CA ALA A 13 5.27 -3.97 -12.49
C ALA A 13 4.62 -4.13 -13.89
N GLU A 14 3.59 -3.35 -14.18
CA GLU A 14 2.86 -3.41 -15.45
C GLU A 14 3.66 -2.79 -16.60
N PHE A 15 4.28 -1.62 -16.35
CA PHE A 15 4.99 -0.85 -17.37
C PHE A 15 6.52 -0.95 -17.26
N GLY A 16 7.06 -1.98 -16.63
CA GLY A 16 8.45 -2.18 -16.25
C GLY A 16 9.51 -1.55 -17.17
N GLU A 17 9.57 -1.95 -18.45
CA GLU A 17 10.56 -1.39 -19.39
C GLU A 17 10.29 0.08 -19.75
N ASP A 18 9.04 0.47 -19.94
CA ASP A 18 8.67 1.84 -20.32
C ASP A 18 8.96 2.85 -19.20
N VAL A 19 8.96 2.39 -17.95
CA VAL A 19 9.22 3.22 -16.77
C VAL A 19 10.67 3.66 -16.68
N LYS A 20 11.64 2.88 -17.18
CA LYS A 20 13.08 3.20 -17.15
C LYS A 20 13.41 4.58 -17.72
N ASN A 21 12.65 4.99 -18.72
CA ASN A 21 12.85 6.30 -19.38
C ASN A 21 12.16 7.46 -18.64
N LYS A 22 11.28 7.17 -17.69
CA LYS A 22 10.45 8.15 -16.97
C LYS A 22 10.88 8.35 -15.52
N LEU A 23 11.26 7.27 -14.85
CA LEU A 23 11.60 7.28 -13.42
C LEU A 23 12.99 6.68 -13.20
N LYS A 24 13.80 7.34 -12.38
CA LYS A 24 15.12 6.84 -11.97
C LYS A 24 15.01 5.73 -10.92
N SER A 25 14.11 5.91 -9.97
CA SER A 25 13.85 4.97 -8.87
C SER A 25 12.51 5.26 -8.22
N ALA A 26 12.10 4.41 -7.29
CA ALA A 26 10.92 4.66 -6.46
C ALA A 26 11.17 4.22 -5.01
N MET A 27 10.51 4.89 -4.06
CA MET A 27 10.44 4.43 -2.67
C MET A 27 8.99 4.19 -2.26
N LEU A 28 8.74 3.03 -1.70
CA LEU A 28 7.45 2.60 -1.18
C LEU A 28 7.50 2.61 0.34
N VAL A 29 6.48 3.13 1.01
CA VAL A 29 6.43 3.16 2.48
C VAL A 29 5.12 2.59 2.96
N SER A 30 5.16 1.62 3.87
CA SER A 30 4.01 0.93 4.47
C SER A 30 3.04 0.39 3.41
N VAL A 31 3.57 -0.36 2.48
CA VAL A 31 2.78 -0.91 1.38
C VAL A 31 2.26 -2.30 1.73
N CYS A 32 0.98 -2.50 1.54
CA CYS A 32 0.37 -3.83 1.63
C CYS A 32 0.69 -4.62 0.35
N PHE A 33 1.66 -5.53 0.43
CA PHE A 33 2.05 -6.37 -0.70
C PHE A 33 1.04 -7.48 -0.99
N ASP A 34 0.41 -8.00 0.05
CA ASP A 34 -0.64 -9.02 -0.05
C ASP A 34 -1.94 -8.50 0.56
N THR A 35 -2.84 -8.02 -0.30
CA THR A 35 -4.13 -7.43 0.07
C THR A 35 -5.04 -8.38 0.84
N PHE A 36 -4.93 -9.70 0.62
CA PHE A 36 -5.70 -10.70 1.38
C PHE A 36 -5.20 -10.77 2.83
N LYS A 37 -3.88 -10.90 3.03
CA LYS A 37 -3.27 -10.93 4.37
C LYS A 37 -3.48 -9.62 5.13
N GLY A 38 -3.39 -8.48 4.44
CA GLY A 38 -3.70 -7.17 5.03
C GLY A 38 -5.15 -7.10 5.51
N THR A 39 -6.09 -7.56 4.70
CA THR A 39 -7.51 -7.62 5.07
C THR A 39 -7.76 -8.57 6.24
N GLU A 40 -7.19 -9.77 6.20
CA GLU A 40 -7.28 -10.74 7.31
C GLU A 40 -6.73 -10.14 8.61
N SER A 41 -5.60 -9.43 8.54
CA SER A 41 -5.04 -8.74 9.69
C SER A 41 -6.00 -7.68 10.25
N LEU A 42 -6.60 -6.85 9.39
CA LEU A 42 -7.55 -5.80 9.79
C LEU A 42 -8.88 -6.34 10.31
N GLU A 43 -9.24 -7.58 10.01
CA GLU A 43 -10.44 -8.24 10.54
C GLU A 43 -10.23 -8.86 11.93
N LYS A 44 -8.97 -8.94 12.43
CA LYS A 44 -8.68 -9.39 13.78
C LYS A 44 -9.36 -8.50 14.82
N GLU A 45 -9.81 -9.10 15.91
CA GLU A 45 -10.46 -8.37 17.00
C GLU A 45 -9.50 -7.36 17.68
N GLY A 46 -10.09 -6.39 18.38
CA GLY A 46 -9.35 -5.35 19.09
C GLY A 46 -9.05 -4.12 18.23
N LEU A 47 -7.83 -3.61 18.31
CA LEU A 47 -7.42 -2.36 17.66
C LEU A 47 -7.56 -2.42 16.14
N ASN A 48 -7.19 -3.55 15.52
CA ASN A 48 -7.26 -3.72 14.08
C ASN A 48 -8.68 -3.55 13.56
N ARG A 49 -9.67 -4.16 14.23
CA ARG A 49 -11.07 -4.03 13.87
C ARG A 49 -11.60 -2.60 14.06
N MET A 50 -11.11 -1.89 15.08
CA MET A 50 -11.45 -0.47 15.27
C MET A 50 -10.88 0.39 14.14
N LEU A 51 -9.63 0.17 13.75
CA LEU A 51 -8.99 0.86 12.62
C LEU A 51 -9.73 0.57 11.32
N ASN A 52 -10.05 -0.69 11.05
CA ASN A 52 -10.80 -1.10 9.86
C ASN A 52 -12.15 -0.35 9.76
N ARG A 53 -12.91 -0.32 10.87
CA ARG A 53 -14.19 0.41 10.93
C ARG A 53 -14.00 1.91 10.74
N HIS A 54 -12.99 2.50 11.37
CA HIS A 54 -12.68 3.93 11.22
C HIS A 54 -12.41 4.29 9.76
N LEU A 55 -11.57 3.52 9.08
CA LEU A 55 -11.23 3.77 7.68
C LEU A 55 -12.41 3.53 6.73
N ALA A 56 -13.21 2.50 6.97
CA ALA A 56 -14.45 2.30 6.21
C ALA A 56 -15.38 3.52 6.35
N ASN A 57 -15.50 4.09 7.55
CA ASN A 57 -16.29 5.30 7.77
C ASN A 57 -15.69 6.51 7.03
N CYS A 58 -14.36 6.67 6.98
CA CYS A 58 -13.70 7.73 6.21
C CYS A 58 -14.01 7.61 4.71
N LEU A 59 -13.92 6.39 4.16
CA LEU A 59 -14.27 6.12 2.76
C LEU A 59 -15.74 6.45 2.46
N ILE A 60 -16.65 5.99 3.33
CA ILE A 60 -18.09 6.31 3.22
C ILE A 60 -18.32 7.81 3.25
N GLN A 61 -17.65 8.53 4.16
CA GLN A 61 -17.81 9.97 4.27
C GLN A 61 -17.35 10.68 2.99
N SER A 62 -16.24 10.26 2.40
CA SER A 62 -15.76 10.83 1.13
C SER A 62 -16.78 10.65 0.00
N ILE A 63 -17.48 9.51 -0.07
CA ILE A 63 -18.55 9.32 -1.06
C ILE A 63 -19.78 10.16 -0.75
N LYS A 64 -20.14 10.32 0.53
CA LYS A 64 -21.27 11.17 0.93
C LYS A 64 -21.07 12.62 0.53
N GLU A 65 -19.85 13.14 0.59
CA GLU A 65 -19.53 14.52 0.20
C GLU A 65 -19.76 14.79 -1.29
N VAL A 66 -19.65 13.75 -2.11
CA VAL A 66 -19.81 13.84 -3.58
C VAL A 66 -21.01 13.06 -4.10
N LYS A 67 -21.95 12.68 -3.23
CA LYS A 67 -23.10 11.82 -3.55
C LYS A 67 -23.93 12.30 -4.74
N GLN A 68 -24.02 13.61 -4.96
CA GLN A 68 -24.76 14.19 -6.08
C GLN A 68 -24.27 13.71 -7.45
N HIS A 69 -23.00 13.27 -7.54
CA HIS A 69 -22.45 12.72 -8.78
C HIS A 69 -22.88 11.27 -9.03
N PHE A 70 -23.47 10.62 -8.03
CA PHE A 70 -23.96 9.23 -8.08
C PHE A 70 -25.49 9.12 -8.08
N GLU A 71 -26.22 10.25 -8.05
CA GLU A 71 -27.68 10.28 -8.24
C GLU A 71 -28.00 9.77 -9.64
N ASN A 72 -28.79 8.73 -9.76
CA ASN A 72 -29.09 7.99 -11.01
C ASN A 72 -27.97 7.03 -11.48
N SER A 73 -27.11 6.59 -10.60
CA SER A 73 -26.01 5.66 -10.88
C SER A 73 -26.39 4.20 -10.60
N ILE A 74 -25.48 3.30 -10.97
CA ILE A 74 -25.64 1.84 -10.77
C ILE A 74 -25.44 1.41 -9.30
N TRP A 75 -25.04 2.33 -8.40
CA TRP A 75 -24.78 2.01 -7.01
C TRP A 75 -26.03 2.13 -6.14
N ASP A 76 -26.26 1.14 -5.31
CA ASP A 76 -27.11 1.26 -4.13
C ASP A 76 -26.31 1.97 -3.02
N LEU A 77 -26.40 3.29 -2.97
CA LEU A 77 -25.65 4.10 -2.02
C LEU A 77 -26.00 3.78 -0.56
N GLU A 78 -27.25 3.43 -0.25
CA GLU A 78 -27.63 3.02 1.11
C GLU A 78 -26.90 1.76 1.53
N HIS A 79 -26.79 0.79 0.61
CA HIS A 79 -26.02 -0.42 0.85
C HIS A 79 -24.53 -0.13 1.00
N VAL A 80 -23.96 0.77 0.20
CA VAL A 80 -22.55 1.22 0.34
C VAL A 80 -22.34 1.87 1.71
N PHE A 81 -23.23 2.78 2.13
CA PHE A 81 -23.10 3.50 3.40
C PHE A 81 -23.30 2.62 4.63
N SER A 82 -23.90 1.45 4.49
CA SER A 82 -24.03 0.46 5.56
C SER A 82 -22.77 -0.38 5.80
N SER A 83 -21.70 -0.17 5.02
CA SER A 83 -20.44 -0.92 5.15
C SER A 83 -19.78 -0.65 6.50
N LYS A 84 -19.23 -1.71 7.11
CA LYS A 84 -18.57 -1.66 8.43
C LYS A 84 -17.07 -1.93 8.35
N THR A 85 -16.60 -2.44 7.22
CA THR A 85 -15.21 -2.79 6.94
C THR A 85 -14.78 -2.26 5.57
N ILE A 86 -13.47 -2.10 5.37
CA ILE A 86 -12.92 -1.74 4.05
C ILE A 86 -13.34 -2.78 3.01
N LYS A 87 -13.27 -4.06 3.34
CA LYS A 87 -13.68 -5.14 2.43
C LYS A 87 -15.14 -5.03 1.98
N GLU A 88 -16.07 -4.73 2.91
CA GLU A 88 -17.48 -4.50 2.56
C GLU A 88 -17.66 -3.28 1.67
N PHE A 89 -16.92 -2.20 1.93
CA PHE A 89 -16.93 -1.02 1.09
C PHE A 89 -16.38 -1.31 -0.30
N ASP A 90 -15.26 -2.02 -0.38
CA ASP A 90 -14.65 -2.40 -1.65
C ASP A 90 -15.58 -3.27 -2.47
N GLU A 91 -16.21 -4.28 -1.86
CA GLU A 91 -17.19 -5.15 -2.52
C GLU A 91 -18.38 -4.37 -3.11
N ARG A 92 -18.88 -3.39 -2.35
CA ARG A 92 -20.11 -2.66 -2.69
C ARG A 92 -19.89 -1.45 -3.60
N PHE A 93 -18.72 -0.81 -3.48
CA PHE A 93 -18.39 0.41 -4.22
C PHE A 93 -17.19 0.23 -5.14
N THR A 94 -16.00 -0.04 -4.59
CA THR A 94 -14.73 -0.03 -5.34
C THR A 94 -14.73 -1.02 -6.49
N CYS A 95 -15.19 -2.25 -6.26
CA CYS A 95 -15.26 -3.29 -7.30
C CYS A 95 -16.10 -2.83 -8.49
N ARG A 96 -17.29 -2.29 -8.23
CA ARG A 96 -18.17 -1.78 -9.28
C ARG A 96 -17.59 -0.56 -9.99
N GLN A 97 -16.94 0.33 -9.26
CA GLN A 97 -16.30 1.52 -9.81
C GLN A 97 -15.21 1.18 -10.83
N PHE A 98 -14.46 0.13 -10.60
CA PHE A 98 -13.35 -0.29 -11.44
C PHE A 98 -13.65 -1.52 -12.32
N GLY A 99 -14.89 -2.01 -12.33
CA GLY A 99 -15.33 -3.09 -13.21
C GLY A 99 -14.94 -4.50 -12.78
N TYR A 100 -14.66 -4.70 -11.48
CA TYR A 100 -14.41 -6.03 -10.91
C TYR A 100 -15.70 -6.70 -10.48
N GLU A 101 -15.79 -8.01 -10.62
CA GLU A 101 -16.95 -8.80 -10.21
C GLU A 101 -17.13 -8.81 -8.68
N ASN A 102 -16.01 -8.87 -7.92
CA ASN A 102 -15.99 -8.96 -6.47
C ASN A 102 -14.64 -8.53 -5.89
N TYR A 103 -14.58 -8.39 -4.55
CA TYR A 103 -13.36 -7.98 -3.86
C TYR A 103 -12.19 -8.95 -4.07
N LYS A 104 -12.43 -10.24 -4.32
CA LYS A 104 -11.35 -11.22 -4.52
C LYS A 104 -10.60 -10.95 -5.81
N GLU A 105 -11.33 -10.67 -6.88
CA GLU A 105 -10.74 -10.28 -8.16
C GLU A 105 -9.97 -8.97 -8.04
N TYR A 106 -10.57 -7.96 -7.42
CA TYR A 106 -9.94 -6.67 -7.17
C TYR A 106 -8.66 -6.83 -6.34
N TYR A 107 -8.70 -7.58 -5.24
CA TYR A 107 -7.54 -7.78 -4.37
C TYR A 107 -6.44 -8.61 -5.04
N ALA A 108 -6.79 -9.62 -5.82
CA ALA A 108 -5.82 -10.36 -6.62
C ALA A 108 -5.11 -9.45 -7.65
N HIS A 109 -5.85 -8.53 -8.25
CA HIS A 109 -5.29 -7.55 -9.18
C HIS A 109 -4.45 -6.49 -8.46
N ALA A 110 -4.89 -6.00 -7.30
CA ALA A 110 -4.18 -5.00 -6.50
C ALA A 110 -2.91 -5.54 -5.81
N LYS A 111 -2.85 -6.84 -5.54
CA LYS A 111 -1.71 -7.50 -4.90
C LYS A 111 -0.42 -7.29 -5.71
N ILE A 112 0.67 -6.84 -5.03
CA ILE A 112 1.99 -6.63 -5.63
C ILE A 112 2.83 -7.90 -5.54
N ALA A 113 2.69 -8.68 -4.45
CA ALA A 113 3.38 -9.97 -4.31
C ALA A 113 3.03 -10.87 -5.50
N GLY A 114 4.04 -11.49 -6.11
CA GLY A 114 3.95 -12.22 -7.36
C GLY A 114 4.20 -11.40 -8.62
N LYS A 115 4.47 -10.08 -8.49
CA LYS A 115 4.75 -9.19 -9.63
C LYS A 115 6.09 -8.45 -9.51
N ILE A 116 6.82 -8.62 -8.41
CA ILE A 116 8.07 -7.90 -8.13
C ILE A 116 9.14 -8.16 -9.19
N ASP A 117 9.18 -9.36 -9.74
CA ASP A 117 10.07 -9.77 -10.81
C ASP A 117 9.89 -8.99 -12.13
N LYS A 118 8.77 -8.28 -12.29
CA LYS A 118 8.49 -7.45 -13.46
C LYS A 118 9.02 -6.02 -13.34
N ILE A 119 9.40 -5.59 -12.15
CA ILE A 119 9.92 -4.24 -11.90
C ILE A 119 11.32 -4.12 -12.49
N ARG A 120 11.61 -2.99 -13.15
CA ARG A 120 12.84 -2.76 -13.93
C ARG A 120 13.59 -1.48 -13.55
N ILE A 121 13.23 -0.84 -12.45
CA ILE A 121 13.97 0.29 -11.87
C ILE A 121 14.25 0.01 -10.39
N PRO A 122 15.28 0.61 -9.79
CA PRO A 122 15.54 0.46 -8.36
C PRO A 122 14.34 0.89 -7.52
N VAL A 123 13.89 0.02 -6.63
CA VAL A 123 12.82 0.28 -5.67
C VAL A 123 13.27 -0.11 -4.27
N LEU A 124 13.14 0.81 -3.33
CA LEU A 124 13.26 0.55 -1.90
C LEU A 124 11.88 0.58 -1.25
N ALA A 125 11.47 -0.50 -0.63
CA ALA A 125 10.28 -0.52 0.22
C ALA A 125 10.68 -0.44 1.71
N LEU A 126 10.02 0.41 2.48
CA LEU A 126 10.13 0.50 3.93
C LEU A 126 8.83 0.05 4.58
N ASN A 127 8.88 -1.04 5.33
CA ASN A 127 7.74 -1.59 6.05
C ASN A 127 8.11 -1.90 7.51
N ALA A 128 7.12 -1.90 8.40
CA ALA A 128 7.27 -2.34 9.77
C ALA A 128 6.58 -3.69 10.00
N GLU A 129 7.17 -4.56 10.82
CA GLU A 129 6.59 -5.88 11.14
C GLU A 129 5.28 -5.77 11.94
N ASP A 130 5.15 -4.69 12.72
CA ASP A 130 3.98 -4.39 13.55
C ASP A 130 2.87 -3.61 12.82
N ASP A 131 2.99 -3.43 11.49
CA ASP A 131 1.99 -2.73 10.69
C ASP A 131 0.72 -3.58 10.56
N PRO A 132 -0.45 -3.14 11.06
CA PRO A 132 -1.69 -3.89 10.97
C PRO A 132 -2.24 -4.01 9.54
N PHE A 133 -1.81 -3.15 8.61
CA PHE A 133 -2.22 -3.18 7.20
C PHE A 133 -1.33 -4.06 6.33
N SER A 134 -0.09 -4.24 6.74
CA SER A 134 0.92 -5.03 6.04
C SER A 134 1.72 -5.86 7.04
N PRO A 135 1.10 -6.88 7.66
CA PRO A 135 1.77 -7.68 8.69
C PRO A 135 3.04 -8.32 8.14
N GLY A 136 4.04 -8.51 9.01
CA GLY A 136 5.38 -8.97 8.63
C GLY A 136 5.39 -10.25 7.79
N ASP A 137 4.45 -11.17 8.02
CA ASP A 137 4.28 -12.40 7.25
C ASP A 137 3.68 -12.21 5.85
N SER A 138 3.21 -10.99 5.54
CA SER A 138 2.71 -10.61 4.21
C SER A 138 3.81 -10.07 3.29
N LEU A 139 5.01 -9.82 3.81
CA LEU A 139 6.12 -9.27 3.05
C LEU A 139 6.69 -10.34 2.09
N PRO A 140 6.93 -10.00 0.81
CA PRO A 140 7.38 -10.94 -0.21
C PRO A 140 8.91 -11.15 -0.17
N SER A 141 9.46 -11.55 0.97
CA SER A 141 10.89 -11.64 1.23
C SER A 141 11.64 -12.58 0.28
N GLU A 142 11.01 -13.67 -0.16
CA GLU A 142 11.65 -14.61 -1.09
C GLU A 142 11.66 -14.09 -2.54
N GLU A 143 10.71 -13.25 -2.90
CA GLU A 143 10.69 -12.63 -4.22
C GLU A 143 11.75 -11.52 -4.30
N THR A 144 11.88 -10.74 -3.24
CA THR A 144 12.86 -9.64 -3.18
C THR A 144 14.30 -10.14 -3.21
N LYS A 145 14.60 -11.27 -2.60
CA LYS A 145 15.94 -11.91 -2.69
C LYS A 145 16.36 -12.30 -4.13
N ARG A 146 15.38 -12.44 -5.02
CA ARG A 146 15.59 -12.82 -6.42
C ARG A 146 15.50 -11.65 -7.39
N SER A 147 15.22 -10.46 -6.91
CA SER A 147 15.08 -9.26 -7.72
C SER A 147 16.34 -8.39 -7.62
N ASP A 148 16.91 -8.02 -8.76
CA ASP A 148 18.02 -7.08 -8.84
C ASP A 148 17.57 -5.61 -8.65
N PHE A 149 16.25 -5.36 -8.67
CA PHE A 149 15.68 -4.02 -8.67
C PHE A 149 14.88 -3.70 -7.42
N PHE A 150 14.59 -4.66 -6.56
CA PHE A 150 13.68 -4.46 -5.45
C PHE A 150 14.30 -4.88 -4.11
N ALA A 151 14.37 -3.95 -3.17
CA ALA A 151 14.79 -4.23 -1.80
C ALA A 151 13.70 -3.83 -0.79
N ILE A 152 13.58 -4.60 0.29
CA ILE A 152 12.74 -4.26 1.43
C ILE A 152 13.62 -3.98 2.66
N LEU A 153 13.47 -2.80 3.23
CA LEU A 153 13.96 -2.45 4.55
C LEU A 153 12.82 -2.68 5.55
N THR A 154 13.02 -3.60 6.48
CA THR A 154 12.02 -3.94 7.49
C THR A 154 12.47 -3.45 8.86
N THR A 155 11.60 -2.74 9.57
CA THR A 155 11.79 -2.39 10.98
C THR A 155 10.89 -3.24 11.86
N LYS A 156 11.35 -3.54 13.08
CA LYS A 156 10.55 -4.29 14.05
C LYS A 156 9.30 -3.52 14.50
N TYR A 157 9.45 -2.20 14.63
CA TYR A 157 8.41 -1.28 15.05
C TYR A 157 8.34 -0.11 14.09
N GLY A 158 7.16 0.46 13.93
CA GLY A 158 6.92 1.60 13.04
C GLY A 158 5.44 1.82 12.77
N GLY A 159 4.64 0.78 12.97
CA GLY A 159 3.21 0.79 12.67
C GLY A 159 2.94 1.14 11.21
N HIS A 160 1.76 1.69 10.94
CA HIS A 160 1.41 2.14 9.61
C HIS A 160 1.80 3.62 9.41
N ILE A 161 2.88 3.86 8.65
CA ILE A 161 3.40 5.20 8.26
C ILE A 161 4.07 5.97 9.43
N GLY A 162 4.06 5.47 10.66
CA GLY A 162 4.55 6.20 11.83
C GLY A 162 6.06 6.44 11.80
N PHE A 163 6.84 5.38 11.84
CA PHE A 163 8.32 5.40 11.84
C PHE A 163 8.92 6.51 12.69
N MET A 164 8.36 6.71 13.89
CA MET A 164 8.79 7.76 14.81
C MET A 164 10.19 7.48 15.35
N GLU A 165 11.03 8.51 15.47
CA GLU A 165 12.35 8.45 16.06
C GLU A 165 12.50 9.38 17.27
N GLY A 166 13.40 8.98 18.20
CA GLY A 166 13.75 9.77 19.38
C GLY A 166 12.72 9.72 20.50
N ILE A 167 13.05 10.39 21.60
CA ILE A 167 12.21 10.43 22.81
C ILE A 167 10.97 11.32 22.60
N LEU A 168 11.12 12.38 21.80
CA LEU A 168 10.05 13.29 21.41
C LEU A 168 9.99 13.37 19.89
N PRO A 169 9.12 12.57 19.24
CA PRO A 169 9.05 12.48 17.78
C PRO A 169 8.32 13.69 17.20
N THR A 170 8.98 14.86 17.14
CA THR A 170 8.32 16.13 16.78
C THR A 170 8.68 16.67 15.41
N ARG A 171 9.73 16.20 14.74
CA ARG A 171 10.20 16.84 13.50
C ARG A 171 10.64 15.90 12.38
N TYR A 172 11.28 14.79 12.71
CA TYR A 172 11.82 13.87 11.70
C TYR A 172 11.38 12.44 12.01
N HIS A 173 11.01 11.73 10.96
CA HIS A 173 10.68 10.33 11.01
C HIS A 173 11.85 9.51 10.44
N PHE A 174 11.98 8.28 10.87
CA PHE A 174 12.96 7.35 10.31
C PHE A 174 12.80 7.21 8.79
N SER A 175 11.56 7.23 8.31
CA SER A 175 11.23 7.20 6.88
C SER A 175 11.83 8.36 6.10
N ASP A 176 11.90 9.58 6.68
CA ASP A 176 12.47 10.76 6.03
C ASP A 176 13.97 10.60 5.82
N ARG A 177 14.66 10.09 6.85
CA ARG A 177 16.08 9.81 6.78
C ARG A 177 16.43 8.71 5.80
N VAL A 178 15.65 7.63 5.78
CA VAL A 178 15.80 6.55 4.80
C VAL A 178 15.57 7.07 3.39
N PHE A 179 14.54 7.88 3.18
CA PHE A 179 14.28 8.49 1.90
C PHE A 179 15.45 9.37 1.43
N GLU A 180 15.97 10.22 2.30
CA GLU A 180 17.11 11.10 1.97
C GLU A 180 18.35 10.28 1.59
N GLN A 181 18.70 9.26 2.37
CA GLN A 181 19.84 8.39 2.09
C GLN A 181 19.68 7.64 0.76
N TYR A 182 18.49 7.05 0.53
CA TYR A 182 18.19 6.36 -0.71
C TYR A 182 18.26 7.29 -1.92
N ALA A 183 17.61 8.45 -1.85
CA ALA A 183 17.65 9.43 -2.94
C ALA A 183 19.08 9.90 -3.25
N ARG A 184 19.87 10.19 -2.21
CA ARG A 184 21.30 10.56 -2.39
C ARG A 184 22.09 9.43 -3.06
N GLY A 185 21.88 8.17 -2.66
CA GLY A 185 22.52 7.00 -3.27
C GLY A 185 22.22 6.90 -4.77
N ILE A 186 20.95 7.02 -5.14
CA ILE A 186 20.51 6.98 -6.54
C ILE A 186 21.12 8.10 -7.38
N PHE A 187 21.13 9.33 -6.88
CA PHE A 187 21.59 10.49 -7.66
C PHE A 187 23.09 10.73 -7.63
N GLN A 188 23.82 10.20 -6.64
CA GLN A 188 25.26 10.35 -6.52
C GLN A 188 26.06 9.17 -7.10
N GLY A 189 25.40 8.16 -7.65
CA GLY A 189 26.04 7.00 -8.25
C GLY A 189 26.79 6.09 -7.26
N LYS A 190 26.53 6.21 -5.95
CA LYS A 190 27.17 5.40 -4.87
C LYS A 190 26.43 4.09 -4.58
N MET A 191 25.67 3.56 -5.51
CA MET A 191 25.03 2.24 -5.37
C MET A 191 25.87 1.09 -5.94
N GLU A 192 27.20 1.27 -6.10
CA GLU A 192 28.05 0.20 -6.62
C GLU A 192 28.53 -0.81 -5.56
N GLU A 193 28.17 -0.64 -4.27
CA GLU A 193 28.61 -1.55 -3.20
C GLU A 193 27.47 -1.84 -2.20
N PHE A 194 26.56 -2.74 -2.57
CA PHE A 194 25.75 -3.51 -1.58
C PHE A 194 25.66 -4.97 -2.01
#